data_694e5af5e770874245f7da6a2a3a6122
#
_entry.id   694e5af5e770874245f7da6a2a3a6122
#
_cell.length_a   1.000
_cell.length_b   1.000
_cell.length_c   1.000
_cell.angle_alpha   90.00
_cell.angle_beta   90.00
_cell.angle_gamma   90.00
#
_symmetry.space_group_name_H-M   'P 1'
#
loop_
_entity.id
_entity.type
_entity.pdbx_description
1 polymer ?
#
loop_
_entity_poly.entity_id
_entity_poly.type
_entity_poly.pdbx_seq_one_letter_code
_entity_poly.pdbx_strand_id
1 'polypeptide(L)'
;MNEKQLSTENGTITYWVNDFSEQGYALIFLHGLTADHTLFEKQISHFNTQFKILCWDAPSHGKSRPYTDFSYSNAARHLHCILEKENIKKAIFIGQSMGGFVIQTFLKQYPDSAIGFIGIDTTPFGLSYYSASDKWWLRQVEWMAHCYPHKLLVKGIAKSCTYTKYAYENMIHALKPYTKKELCHLMGIGFAGFLDENCDLNIKCPVLLLLGEYDKTGKVKQYCHNWHKKTGYPLHIIKNAAHNSNLDNYEQVNLEIETFIRDISDIY
;
A
#
# COMPACT_ATOMS: atom_id res chain seq x y z
N MET A 1 -19.17 -3.59 -4.04
CA MET A 1 -17.92 -4.01 -4.71
C MET A 1 -18.11 -5.42 -5.25
N ASN A 2 -17.82 -5.65 -6.53
CA ASN A 2 -17.88 -6.95 -7.19
C ASN A 2 -16.51 -7.62 -7.12
N GLU A 3 -16.46 -8.81 -6.56
CA GLU A 3 -15.25 -9.62 -6.52
C GLU A 3 -14.96 -10.22 -7.90
N LYS A 4 -13.74 -10.04 -8.36
CA LYS A 4 -13.24 -10.56 -9.64
C LYS A 4 -11.86 -11.17 -9.47
N GLN A 5 -11.42 -11.88 -10.51
CA GLN A 5 -10.13 -12.56 -10.49
C GLN A 5 -9.36 -12.35 -11.79
N LEU A 6 -8.05 -12.29 -11.65
CA LEU A 6 -7.06 -12.35 -12.73
C LEU A 6 -6.21 -13.61 -12.53
N SER A 7 -6.31 -14.56 -13.45
CA SER A 7 -5.42 -15.72 -13.50
C SER A 7 -4.07 -15.30 -14.09
N THR A 8 -2.99 -15.70 -13.44
CA THR A 8 -1.62 -15.44 -13.87
C THR A 8 -0.82 -16.73 -13.85
N GLU A 9 0.38 -16.70 -14.40
CA GLU A 9 1.33 -17.82 -14.38
C GLU A 9 1.77 -18.20 -12.94
N ASN A 10 1.69 -17.25 -11.99
CA ASN A 10 2.17 -17.42 -10.62
C ASN A 10 1.05 -17.70 -9.60
N GLY A 11 -0.21 -17.60 -10.02
CA GLY A 11 -1.38 -17.76 -9.17
C GLY A 11 -2.55 -16.88 -9.59
N THR A 12 -3.62 -16.86 -8.79
CA THR A 12 -4.80 -16.05 -9.04
C THR A 12 -4.77 -14.80 -8.15
N ILE A 13 -5.02 -13.64 -8.73
CA ILE A 13 -5.14 -12.37 -8.01
C ILE A 13 -6.62 -12.02 -7.89
N THR A 14 -7.07 -11.83 -6.66
CA THR A 14 -8.44 -11.41 -6.36
C THR A 14 -8.47 -9.89 -6.17
N TYR A 15 -9.45 -9.24 -6.81
CA TYR A 15 -9.65 -7.80 -6.70
C TYR A 15 -11.15 -7.48 -6.70
N TRP A 16 -11.48 -6.29 -6.27
CA TRP A 16 -12.86 -5.79 -6.19
C TRP A 16 -12.99 -4.49 -6.94
N VAL A 17 -14.09 -4.36 -7.68
CA VAL A 17 -14.44 -3.15 -8.42
C VAL A 17 -15.91 -2.84 -8.22
N ASN A 18 -16.28 -1.55 -8.13
CA ASN A 18 -17.68 -1.14 -8.07
C ASN A 18 -18.27 -0.96 -9.48
N ASP A 19 -19.60 -0.85 -9.54
CA ASP A 19 -20.36 -0.67 -10.79
C ASP A 19 -20.46 0.78 -11.24
N PHE A 20 -19.70 1.69 -10.62
CA PHE A 20 -19.71 3.10 -10.99
C PHE A 20 -19.27 3.28 -12.45
N SER A 21 -20.11 3.93 -13.27
CA SER A 21 -19.96 3.96 -14.73
C SER A 21 -19.77 5.37 -15.32
N GLU A 22 -19.75 6.40 -14.48
CA GLU A 22 -19.48 7.75 -15.00
C GLU A 22 -18.06 7.86 -15.56
N GLN A 23 -17.92 8.69 -16.61
CA GLN A 23 -16.61 8.93 -17.22
C GLN A 23 -15.75 9.76 -16.29
N GLY A 24 -14.50 9.37 -16.17
CA GLY A 24 -13.54 10.05 -15.32
C GLY A 24 -12.35 9.15 -15.00
N TYR A 25 -11.73 9.43 -13.88
CA TYR A 25 -10.63 8.62 -13.34
C TYR A 25 -11.13 7.73 -12.19
N ALA A 26 -10.37 6.67 -11.94
CA ALA A 26 -10.65 5.75 -10.84
C ALA A 26 -9.80 6.07 -9.60
N LEU A 27 -10.25 5.61 -8.43
CA LEU A 27 -9.45 5.53 -7.21
C LEU A 27 -8.98 4.08 -7.03
N ILE A 28 -7.67 3.88 -6.92
CA ILE A 28 -7.05 2.56 -6.79
C ILE A 28 -6.44 2.44 -5.40
N PHE A 29 -6.96 1.53 -4.57
CA PHE A 29 -6.51 1.32 -3.20
C PHE A 29 -5.66 0.06 -3.08
N LEU A 30 -4.39 0.23 -2.65
CA LEU A 30 -3.42 -0.85 -2.52
C LEU A 30 -2.90 -0.96 -1.08
N HIS A 31 -3.20 -2.08 -0.44
CA HIS A 31 -2.88 -2.32 0.98
C HIS A 31 -1.39 -2.61 1.24
N GLY A 32 -1.01 -2.54 2.50
CA GLY A 32 0.34 -2.81 3.00
C GLY A 32 0.66 -4.29 3.16
N LEU A 33 1.92 -4.55 3.49
CA LEU A 33 2.42 -5.90 3.74
C LEU A 33 1.62 -6.59 4.84
N THR A 34 1.27 -7.84 4.62
CA THR A 34 0.49 -8.72 5.53
C THR A 34 -0.97 -8.30 5.79
N ALA A 35 -1.42 -7.18 5.23
CA ALA A 35 -2.82 -6.77 5.22
C ALA A 35 -3.59 -7.38 4.03
N ASP A 36 -4.83 -6.98 3.83
CA ASP A 36 -5.68 -7.33 2.71
C ASP A 36 -6.59 -6.15 2.31
N HIS A 37 -7.48 -6.34 1.34
CA HIS A 37 -8.40 -5.32 0.83
C HIS A 37 -9.24 -4.63 1.93
N THR A 38 -9.50 -5.29 3.07
CA THR A 38 -10.30 -4.73 4.16
C THR A 38 -9.62 -3.55 4.85
N LEU A 39 -8.30 -3.37 4.65
CA LEU A 39 -7.57 -2.21 5.16
C LEU A 39 -8.16 -0.88 4.67
N PHE A 40 -8.79 -0.87 3.49
CA PHE A 40 -9.38 0.32 2.89
C PHE A 40 -10.91 0.36 2.97
N GLU A 41 -11.57 -0.46 3.79
CA GLU A 41 -13.03 -0.54 3.85
C GLU A 41 -13.72 0.80 4.16
N LYS A 42 -13.08 1.66 4.98
CA LYS A 42 -13.61 2.99 5.32
C LYS A 42 -13.52 3.96 4.14
N GLN A 43 -12.41 3.94 3.40
CA GLN A 43 -12.22 4.73 2.19
C GLN A 43 -13.17 4.26 1.09
N ILE A 44 -13.25 2.96 0.87
CA ILE A 44 -14.16 2.37 -0.11
C ILE A 44 -15.61 2.76 0.19
N SER A 45 -16.05 2.60 1.44
CA SER A 45 -17.41 2.98 1.85
C SER A 45 -17.70 4.47 1.61
N HIS A 46 -16.70 5.33 1.78
CA HIS A 46 -16.85 6.78 1.64
C HIS A 46 -16.94 7.23 0.17
N PHE A 47 -16.11 6.62 -0.71
CA PHE A 47 -15.98 7.07 -2.10
C PHE A 47 -16.78 6.27 -3.13
N ASN A 48 -17.35 5.11 -2.78
CA ASN A 48 -17.92 4.15 -3.73
C ASN A 48 -19.13 4.64 -4.55
N THR A 49 -19.79 5.70 -4.11
CA THR A 49 -20.92 6.33 -4.81
C THR A 49 -20.53 7.51 -5.68
N GLN A 50 -19.25 7.91 -5.64
CA GLN A 50 -18.76 9.12 -6.31
C GLN A 50 -17.68 8.79 -7.36
N PHE A 51 -16.98 7.65 -7.21
CA PHE A 51 -15.87 7.29 -8.07
C PHE A 51 -15.90 5.82 -8.47
N LYS A 52 -15.31 5.52 -9.62
CA LYS A 52 -14.88 4.16 -9.95
C LYS A 52 -13.79 3.76 -8.96
N ILE A 53 -14.02 2.66 -8.26
CA ILE A 53 -13.06 2.17 -7.25
C ILE A 53 -12.57 0.78 -7.64
N LEU A 54 -11.27 0.58 -7.46
CA LEU A 54 -10.64 -0.73 -7.48
C LEU A 54 -9.78 -0.90 -6.23
N CYS A 55 -9.90 -2.04 -5.58
CA CYS A 55 -8.97 -2.53 -4.57
C CYS A 55 -8.67 -4.01 -4.82
N TRP A 56 -7.61 -4.51 -4.26
CA TRP A 56 -7.19 -5.89 -4.46
C TRP A 56 -6.65 -6.53 -3.18
N ASP A 57 -6.51 -7.84 -3.21
CA ASP A 57 -5.52 -8.51 -2.39
C ASP A 57 -4.25 -8.65 -3.24
N ALA A 58 -3.17 -8.04 -2.81
CA ALA A 58 -1.90 -8.10 -3.53
C ALA A 58 -1.43 -9.55 -3.71
N PRO A 59 -0.63 -9.87 -4.72
CA PRO A 59 -0.01 -11.19 -4.84
C PRO A 59 0.57 -11.68 -3.51
N SER A 60 0.34 -12.93 -3.15
CA SER A 60 0.71 -13.56 -1.85
C SER A 60 -0.06 -13.05 -0.62
N HIS A 61 -1.11 -12.24 -0.79
CA HIS A 61 -1.92 -11.69 0.31
C HIS A 61 -3.39 -12.12 0.20
N GLY A 62 -4.09 -12.10 1.33
CA GLY A 62 -5.52 -12.33 1.43
C GLY A 62 -6.02 -13.49 0.58
N LYS A 63 -7.01 -13.25 -0.29
CA LYS A 63 -7.57 -14.22 -1.26
C LYS A 63 -6.67 -14.48 -2.48
N SER A 64 -5.61 -13.69 -2.68
CA SER A 64 -4.60 -13.90 -3.72
C SER A 64 -3.51 -14.88 -3.29
N ARG A 65 -3.87 -15.87 -2.50
CA ARG A 65 -3.01 -16.97 -2.07
C ARG A 65 -3.62 -18.32 -2.48
N PRO A 66 -2.82 -19.32 -2.86
CA PRO A 66 -1.34 -19.25 -2.98
C PRO A 66 -0.91 -18.46 -4.21
N TYR A 67 0.27 -17.84 -4.12
CA TYR A 67 0.93 -17.14 -5.22
C TYR A 67 2.45 -17.33 -5.08
N THR A 68 3.13 -17.65 -6.18
CA THR A 68 4.58 -17.87 -6.23
C THR A 68 5.28 -16.67 -6.86
N ASP A 69 6.56 -16.48 -6.52
CA ASP A 69 7.42 -15.48 -7.15
C ASP A 69 6.89 -14.03 -7.00
N PHE A 70 6.56 -13.65 -5.76
CA PHE A 70 6.20 -12.26 -5.46
C PHE A 70 7.40 -11.34 -5.76
N SER A 71 7.16 -10.32 -6.57
CA SER A 71 8.04 -9.17 -6.77
C SER A 71 7.18 -7.91 -6.97
N TYR A 72 7.76 -6.74 -6.71
CA TYR A 72 7.07 -5.48 -6.96
C TYR A 72 6.82 -5.26 -8.45
N SER A 73 7.75 -5.70 -9.30
CA SER A 73 7.60 -5.67 -10.76
C SER A 73 6.45 -6.53 -11.25
N ASN A 74 6.31 -7.78 -10.74
CA ASN A 74 5.17 -8.64 -11.06
C ASN A 74 3.86 -8.05 -10.55
N ALA A 75 3.84 -7.53 -9.32
CA ALA A 75 2.66 -6.87 -8.75
C ALA A 75 2.21 -5.66 -9.61
N ALA A 76 3.15 -4.79 -10.02
CA ALA A 76 2.85 -3.65 -10.89
C ALA A 76 2.33 -4.09 -12.27
N ARG A 77 2.91 -5.12 -12.88
CA ARG A 77 2.45 -5.69 -14.16
C ARG A 77 1.04 -6.25 -14.06
N HIS A 78 0.74 -6.99 -13.00
CA HIS A 78 -0.61 -7.54 -12.81
C HIS A 78 -1.64 -6.45 -12.50
N LEU A 79 -1.26 -5.41 -11.75
CA LEU A 79 -2.11 -4.24 -11.56
C LEU A 79 -2.45 -3.61 -12.92
N HIS A 80 -1.47 -3.44 -13.80
CA HIS A 80 -1.71 -2.92 -15.16
C HIS A 80 -2.69 -3.80 -15.94
N CYS A 81 -2.52 -5.12 -15.95
CA CYS A 81 -3.46 -6.05 -16.60
C CYS A 81 -4.89 -5.94 -16.03
N ILE A 82 -5.02 -5.73 -14.71
CA ILE A 82 -6.34 -5.52 -14.09
C ILE A 82 -6.95 -4.20 -14.57
N LEU A 83 -6.17 -3.11 -14.61
CA LEU A 83 -6.67 -1.81 -15.08
C LEU A 83 -7.12 -1.87 -16.54
N GLU A 84 -6.37 -2.55 -17.41
CA GLU A 84 -6.77 -2.78 -18.81
C GLU A 84 -8.07 -3.57 -18.91
N LYS A 85 -8.19 -4.67 -18.14
CA LYS A 85 -9.39 -5.52 -18.10
C LYS A 85 -10.64 -4.75 -17.65
N GLU A 86 -10.48 -3.79 -16.74
CA GLU A 86 -11.56 -2.94 -16.23
C GLU A 86 -11.74 -1.63 -17.01
N ASN A 87 -10.99 -1.43 -18.12
CA ASN A 87 -10.98 -0.22 -18.95
C ASN A 87 -10.66 1.07 -18.17
N ILE A 88 -9.81 0.98 -17.14
CA ILE A 88 -9.36 2.10 -16.32
C ILE A 88 -8.10 2.69 -16.96
N LYS A 89 -8.23 3.82 -17.64
CA LYS A 89 -7.11 4.48 -18.35
C LYS A 89 -6.35 5.47 -17.47
N LYS A 90 -7.04 6.11 -16.53
CA LYS A 90 -6.49 7.13 -15.64
C LYS A 90 -6.96 6.87 -14.22
N ALA A 91 -6.06 7.05 -13.25
CA ALA A 91 -6.40 6.82 -11.85
C ALA A 91 -5.58 7.70 -10.90
N ILE A 92 -6.16 7.92 -9.72
CA ILE A 92 -5.41 8.31 -8.52
C ILE A 92 -5.07 7.03 -7.78
N PHE A 93 -3.81 6.81 -7.54
CA PHE A 93 -3.31 5.65 -6.83
C PHE A 93 -3.10 5.98 -5.35
N ILE A 94 -3.69 5.21 -4.46
CA ILE A 94 -3.64 5.38 -3.01
C ILE A 94 -3.04 4.10 -2.42
N GLY A 95 -1.84 4.20 -1.87
CA GLY A 95 -1.10 3.04 -1.38
C GLY A 95 -0.63 3.21 0.05
N GLN A 96 -0.98 2.22 0.89
CA GLN A 96 -0.49 2.17 2.25
C GLN A 96 0.77 1.29 2.31
N SER A 97 1.84 1.79 2.92
CA SER A 97 3.09 1.04 3.17
C SER A 97 3.60 0.33 1.90
N MET A 98 3.63 -1.01 1.87
CA MET A 98 3.97 -1.83 0.69
C MET A 98 3.15 -1.45 -0.56
N GLY A 99 1.87 -1.09 -0.40
CA GLY A 99 1.05 -0.61 -1.52
C GLY A 99 1.65 0.61 -2.21
N GLY A 100 2.31 1.50 -1.44
CA GLY A 100 3.07 2.61 -1.98
C GLY A 100 4.30 2.18 -2.80
N PHE A 101 4.93 1.06 -2.47
CA PHE A 101 6.04 0.51 -3.27
C PHE A 101 5.53 -0.09 -4.59
N VAL A 102 4.39 -0.79 -4.55
CA VAL A 102 3.74 -1.29 -5.77
C VAL A 102 3.41 -0.12 -6.70
N ILE A 103 2.85 0.99 -6.16
CA ILE A 103 2.54 2.18 -6.94
C ILE A 103 3.80 2.80 -7.53
N GLN A 104 4.86 2.98 -6.75
CA GLN A 104 6.12 3.54 -7.26
C GLN A 104 6.72 2.68 -8.38
N THR A 105 6.66 1.34 -8.25
CA THR A 105 7.06 0.42 -9.33
C THR A 105 6.14 0.55 -10.55
N PHE A 106 4.83 0.69 -10.34
CA PHE A 106 3.86 0.90 -11.40
C PHE A 106 4.11 2.21 -12.15
N LEU A 107 4.32 3.31 -11.42
CA LEU A 107 4.60 4.63 -12.01
C LEU A 107 5.90 4.67 -12.84
N LYS A 108 6.88 3.86 -12.47
CA LYS A 108 8.11 3.68 -13.26
C LYS A 108 7.81 3.03 -14.62
N GLN A 109 6.89 2.08 -14.68
CA GLN A 109 6.58 1.29 -15.87
C GLN A 109 5.47 1.94 -16.71
N TYR A 110 4.46 2.54 -16.06
CA TYR A 110 3.23 3.08 -16.67
C TYR A 110 2.90 4.50 -16.19
N PRO A 111 3.80 5.47 -16.37
CA PRO A 111 3.67 6.81 -15.78
C PRO A 111 2.43 7.57 -16.27
N ASP A 112 1.98 7.29 -17.49
CA ASP A 112 0.86 8.02 -18.08
C ASP A 112 -0.52 7.59 -17.54
N SER A 113 -0.61 6.50 -16.79
CA SER A 113 -1.86 6.04 -16.19
C SER A 113 -2.25 6.81 -14.92
N ALA A 114 -1.31 7.51 -14.29
CA ALA A 114 -1.55 8.20 -13.03
C ALA A 114 -1.82 9.69 -13.24
N ILE A 115 -2.88 10.17 -12.62
CA ILE A 115 -3.19 11.60 -12.44
C ILE A 115 -2.84 12.08 -11.03
N GLY A 116 -2.58 11.18 -10.09
CA GLY A 116 -2.14 11.48 -8.73
C GLY A 116 -1.68 10.24 -7.98
N PHE A 117 -0.84 10.46 -6.96
CA PHE A 117 -0.37 9.45 -6.04
C PHE A 117 -0.50 9.91 -4.59
N ILE A 118 -1.20 9.15 -3.76
CA ILE A 118 -1.27 9.36 -2.31
C ILE A 118 -0.55 8.20 -1.63
N GLY A 119 0.56 8.51 -0.98
CA GLY A 119 1.33 7.56 -0.18
C GLY A 119 0.95 7.66 1.30
N ILE A 120 0.39 6.59 1.87
CA ILE A 120 0.00 6.50 3.27
C ILE A 120 1.01 5.64 4.02
N ASP A 121 1.68 6.21 5.03
CA ASP A 121 2.66 5.49 5.86
C ASP A 121 3.68 4.67 5.03
N THR A 122 4.07 5.19 3.88
CA THR A 122 5.00 4.55 2.95
C THR A 122 6.32 5.32 2.85
N THR A 123 7.31 4.75 2.18
CA THR A 123 8.64 5.34 2.06
C THR A 123 9.07 5.48 0.60
N PRO A 124 10.03 6.37 0.28
CA PRO A 124 10.42 6.61 -1.10
C PRO A 124 11.21 5.47 -1.72
N PHE A 125 11.11 5.32 -3.03
CA PHE A 125 12.17 4.71 -3.82
C PHE A 125 13.38 5.65 -3.91
N GLY A 126 14.56 5.07 -4.12
CA GLY A 126 15.85 5.75 -4.12
C GLY A 126 16.76 5.20 -3.03
N LEU A 127 17.77 4.42 -3.41
CA LEU A 127 18.70 3.78 -2.45
C LEU A 127 19.47 4.81 -1.60
N SER A 128 19.54 6.07 -2.03
CA SER A 128 20.17 7.17 -1.30
C SER A 128 19.43 7.58 -0.02
N TYR A 129 18.15 7.20 0.12
CA TYR A 129 17.38 7.45 1.34
C TYR A 129 17.75 6.48 2.49
N TYR A 130 18.38 5.35 2.17
CA TYR A 130 18.61 4.24 3.11
C TYR A 130 20.09 4.07 3.39
N SER A 131 20.51 4.13 4.66
CA SER A 131 21.89 3.86 5.05
C SER A 131 22.28 2.40 4.79
N ALA A 132 23.59 2.10 4.76
CA ALA A 132 24.07 0.74 4.62
C ALA A 132 23.56 -0.18 5.75
N SER A 133 23.48 0.33 6.99
CA SER A 133 22.95 -0.42 8.12
C SER A 133 21.45 -0.69 7.97
N ASP A 134 20.66 0.27 7.44
CA ASP A 134 19.22 0.06 7.19
C ASP A 134 18.99 -1.05 6.17
N LYS A 135 19.73 -1.01 5.06
CA LYS A 135 19.67 -2.05 4.02
C LYS A 135 20.04 -3.42 4.57
N TRP A 136 21.04 -3.50 5.43
CA TRP A 136 21.45 -4.75 6.08
C TRP A 136 20.33 -5.29 6.99
N TRP A 137 19.75 -4.43 7.85
CA TRP A 137 18.67 -4.82 8.76
C TRP A 137 17.39 -5.25 8.04
N LEU A 138 17.01 -4.57 6.95
CA LEU A 138 15.84 -4.93 6.15
C LEU A 138 15.98 -6.32 5.53
N ARG A 139 17.20 -6.75 5.19
CA ARG A 139 17.47 -8.11 4.71
C ARG A 139 17.43 -9.19 5.81
N GLN A 140 17.44 -8.81 7.09
CA GLN A 140 17.36 -9.73 8.21
C GLN A 140 15.93 -9.98 8.71
N VAL A 141 14.93 -9.30 8.15
CA VAL A 141 13.55 -9.30 8.68
C VAL A 141 12.95 -10.71 8.73
N GLU A 142 13.17 -11.54 7.72
CA GLU A 142 12.68 -12.92 7.69
C GLU A 142 13.27 -13.74 8.84
N TRP A 143 14.58 -13.70 8.99
CA TRP A 143 15.26 -14.39 10.07
C TRP A 143 14.80 -13.90 11.45
N MET A 144 14.71 -12.59 11.64
CA MET A 144 14.25 -11.99 12.88
C MET A 144 12.81 -12.42 13.22
N ALA A 145 11.93 -12.47 12.23
CA ALA A 145 10.55 -12.91 12.41
C ALA A 145 10.46 -14.37 12.88
N HIS A 146 11.37 -15.23 12.37
CA HIS A 146 11.44 -16.63 12.81
C HIS A 146 11.81 -16.80 14.29
N CYS A 147 12.47 -15.82 14.92
CA CYS A 147 12.81 -15.87 16.35
C CYS A 147 11.61 -15.78 17.30
N TYR A 148 10.46 -15.29 16.82
CA TYR A 148 9.27 -15.11 17.64
C TYR A 148 8.28 -16.29 17.51
N PRO A 149 7.61 -16.73 18.60
CA PRO A 149 6.46 -17.61 18.50
C PRO A 149 5.35 -16.98 17.65
N HIS A 150 4.68 -17.79 16.82
CA HIS A 150 3.70 -17.28 15.83
C HIS A 150 2.64 -16.34 16.45
N LYS A 151 2.02 -16.74 17.57
CA LYS A 151 1.01 -15.91 18.26
C LYS A 151 1.56 -14.55 18.73
N LEU A 152 2.82 -14.51 19.15
CA LEU A 152 3.48 -13.26 19.57
C LEU A 152 3.85 -12.40 18.36
N LEU A 153 4.31 -13.01 17.26
CA LEU A 153 4.60 -12.32 16.01
C LEU A 153 3.34 -11.62 15.47
N VAL A 154 2.23 -12.36 15.34
CA VAL A 154 0.94 -11.82 14.89
C VAL A 154 0.48 -10.65 15.74
N LYS A 155 0.46 -10.81 17.07
CA LYS A 155 0.07 -9.74 18.00
C LYS A 155 1.03 -8.55 17.94
N GLY A 156 2.33 -8.83 17.80
CA GLY A 156 3.37 -7.80 17.71
C GLY A 156 3.20 -6.94 16.45
N ILE A 157 3.00 -7.57 15.28
CA ILE A 157 2.74 -6.86 14.02
C ILE A 157 1.49 -6.00 14.16
N ALA A 158 0.34 -6.58 14.56
CA ALA A 158 -0.90 -5.84 14.70
C ALA A 158 -0.75 -4.65 15.66
N LYS A 159 -0.12 -4.84 16.82
CA LYS A 159 0.07 -3.77 17.81
C LYS A 159 1.02 -2.68 17.34
N SER A 160 2.04 -3.01 16.57
CA SER A 160 3.00 -2.02 16.05
C SER A 160 2.42 -1.15 14.94
N CYS A 161 1.46 -1.70 14.17
CA CYS A 161 0.88 -1.02 13.02
C CYS A 161 -0.36 -0.18 13.36
N THR A 162 -0.94 -0.33 14.56
CA THR A 162 -2.26 0.24 14.86
C THR A 162 -2.30 1.01 16.18
N TYR A 163 -3.13 2.04 16.21
CA TYR A 163 -3.40 2.87 17.38
C TYR A 163 -4.77 2.54 18.00
N THR A 164 -5.80 2.34 17.18
CA THR A 164 -7.16 2.05 17.61
C THR A 164 -7.42 0.55 17.74
N LYS A 165 -8.40 0.21 18.59
CA LYS A 165 -8.87 -1.19 18.72
C LYS A 165 -9.42 -1.72 17.40
N TYR A 166 -10.15 -0.88 16.66
CA TYR A 166 -10.73 -1.27 15.37
C TYR A 166 -9.67 -1.66 14.34
N ALA A 167 -8.65 -0.83 14.16
CA ALA A 167 -7.55 -1.14 13.25
C ALA A 167 -6.76 -2.38 13.71
N TYR A 168 -6.59 -2.56 15.04
CA TYR A 168 -5.96 -3.75 15.60
C TYR A 168 -6.73 -5.04 15.26
N GLU A 169 -8.06 -5.03 15.44
CA GLU A 169 -8.92 -6.18 15.12
C GLU A 169 -8.91 -6.51 13.62
N ASN A 170 -8.94 -5.48 12.75
CA ASN A 170 -8.79 -5.64 11.31
C ASN A 170 -7.44 -6.30 10.96
N MET A 171 -6.33 -5.80 11.51
CA MET A 171 -5.00 -6.37 11.26
C MET A 171 -4.87 -7.81 11.78
N ILE A 172 -5.43 -8.12 12.95
CA ILE A 172 -5.48 -9.51 13.46
C ILE A 172 -6.28 -10.42 12.52
N HIS A 173 -7.38 -9.92 11.95
CA HIS A 173 -8.19 -10.67 10.98
C HIS A 173 -7.37 -10.99 9.72
N ALA A 174 -6.69 -10.01 9.15
CA ALA A 174 -5.85 -10.18 7.97
C ALA A 174 -4.67 -11.15 8.22
N LEU A 175 -4.07 -11.11 9.41
CA LEU A 175 -2.93 -11.97 9.78
C LEU A 175 -3.31 -13.40 10.14
N LYS A 176 -4.55 -13.65 10.61
CA LYS A 176 -5.00 -14.95 11.13
C LYS A 176 -4.83 -16.12 10.14
N PRO A 177 -5.06 -15.96 8.82
CA PRO A 177 -4.95 -17.07 7.86
C PRO A 177 -3.52 -17.51 7.56
N TYR A 178 -2.49 -16.73 7.93
CA TYR A 178 -1.10 -17.08 7.63
C TYR A 178 -0.55 -18.10 8.61
N THR A 179 0.14 -19.11 8.09
CA THR A 179 1.07 -19.91 8.92
C THR A 179 2.29 -19.07 9.31
N LYS A 180 3.03 -19.51 10.33
CA LYS A 180 4.28 -18.82 10.72
C LYS A 180 5.26 -18.74 9.54
N LYS A 181 5.41 -19.85 8.79
CA LYS A 181 6.35 -19.92 7.66
C LYS A 181 5.98 -18.93 6.56
N GLU A 182 4.70 -18.89 6.17
CA GLU A 182 4.21 -17.93 5.16
C GLU A 182 4.40 -16.48 5.60
N LEU A 183 4.06 -16.17 6.87
CA LEU A 183 4.19 -14.82 7.41
C LEU A 183 5.65 -14.34 7.44
N CYS A 184 6.57 -15.18 7.96
CA CYS A 184 7.99 -14.84 7.98
C CYS A 184 8.55 -14.66 6.57
N HIS A 185 8.23 -15.57 5.66
CA HIS A 185 8.67 -15.49 4.27
C HIS A 185 8.14 -14.23 3.58
N LEU A 186 6.84 -13.93 3.73
CA LEU A 186 6.22 -12.74 3.16
C LEU A 186 6.88 -11.45 3.68
N MET A 187 7.17 -11.39 4.98
CA MET A 187 7.93 -10.28 5.57
C MET A 187 9.33 -10.17 4.95
N GLY A 188 10.01 -11.30 4.75
CA GLY A 188 11.33 -11.32 4.12
C GLY A 188 11.34 -10.77 2.72
N ILE A 189 10.50 -11.33 1.84
CA ILE A 189 10.42 -10.91 0.44
C ILE A 189 9.90 -9.47 0.30
N GLY A 190 8.96 -9.05 1.15
CA GLY A 190 8.45 -7.67 1.14
C GLY A 190 9.52 -6.63 1.46
N PHE A 191 10.35 -6.88 2.47
CA PHE A 191 11.41 -5.94 2.86
C PHE A 191 12.71 -6.09 2.05
N ALA A 192 13.13 -7.31 1.73
CA ALA A 192 14.33 -7.54 0.91
C ALA A 192 14.06 -7.21 -0.57
N GLY A 193 12.94 -7.67 -1.13
CA GLY A 193 12.57 -7.41 -2.51
C GLY A 193 12.41 -5.93 -2.82
N PHE A 194 11.93 -5.13 -1.85
CA PHE A 194 11.94 -3.68 -1.97
C PHE A 194 13.35 -3.12 -2.25
N LEU A 195 14.38 -3.63 -1.58
CA LEU A 195 15.75 -3.15 -1.79
C LEU A 195 16.31 -3.56 -3.15
N ASP A 196 15.96 -4.74 -3.64
CA ASP A 196 16.49 -5.28 -4.88
C ASP A 196 15.89 -4.59 -6.12
N GLU A 197 14.62 -4.15 -6.02
CA GLU A 197 13.91 -3.45 -7.09
C GLU A 197 13.98 -1.91 -6.95
N ASN A 198 14.54 -1.41 -5.85
CA ASN A 198 14.60 0.01 -5.53
C ASN A 198 15.54 0.75 -6.47
N CYS A 199 15.06 1.87 -7.00
CA CYS A 199 15.84 2.76 -7.86
C CYS A 199 15.38 4.21 -7.66
N ASP A 200 16.20 5.15 -8.11
CA ASP A 200 15.77 6.55 -8.14
C ASP A 200 14.58 6.71 -9.11
N LEU A 201 13.53 7.37 -8.64
CA LEU A 201 12.29 7.56 -9.37
C LEU A 201 11.90 9.04 -9.38
N ASN A 202 11.60 9.55 -10.57
CA ASN A 202 10.96 10.85 -10.75
C ASN A 202 9.46 10.64 -11.03
N ILE A 203 8.62 10.94 -10.05
CA ILE A 203 7.16 10.82 -10.16
C ILE A 203 6.63 12.05 -10.88
N LYS A 204 5.90 11.84 -11.98
CA LYS A 204 5.45 12.91 -12.88
C LYS A 204 4.07 13.49 -12.52
N CYS A 205 3.28 12.77 -11.73
CA CYS A 205 1.98 13.25 -11.27
C CYS A 205 2.09 13.94 -9.91
N PRO A 206 1.08 14.72 -9.49
CA PRO A 206 0.96 15.23 -8.12
C PRO A 206 1.08 14.12 -7.07
N VAL A 207 1.76 14.41 -5.95
CA VAL A 207 1.98 13.47 -4.85
C VAL A 207 1.55 14.09 -3.54
N LEU A 208 0.83 13.33 -2.71
CA LEU A 208 0.54 13.65 -1.32
C LEU A 208 1.06 12.52 -0.42
N LEU A 209 1.74 12.88 0.66
CA LEU A 209 2.20 11.95 1.67
C LEU A 209 1.37 12.11 2.94
N LEU A 210 0.82 11.01 3.46
CA LEU A 210 0.12 10.94 4.73
C LEU A 210 0.93 10.07 5.69
N LEU A 211 1.07 10.51 6.94
CA LEU A 211 1.89 9.83 7.94
C LEU A 211 1.22 9.83 9.30
N GLY A 212 1.01 8.65 9.89
CA GLY A 212 0.48 8.52 11.23
C GLY A 212 1.38 9.17 12.29
N GLU A 213 0.75 9.97 13.18
CA GLU A 213 1.45 10.69 14.25
C GLU A 213 2.30 9.77 15.14
N TYR A 214 1.80 8.57 15.39
CA TYR A 214 2.42 7.55 16.24
C TYR A 214 3.02 6.38 15.45
N ASP A 215 3.24 6.53 14.14
CA ASP A 215 3.90 5.47 13.37
C ASP A 215 5.31 5.20 13.93
N LYS A 216 5.50 3.96 14.38
CA LYS A 216 6.75 3.43 14.93
C LYS A 216 7.29 2.26 14.10
N THR A 217 6.74 2.04 12.91
CA THR A 217 7.16 0.95 12.03
C THR A 217 8.52 1.25 11.44
N GLY A 218 9.53 0.59 11.96
CA GLY A 218 10.91 0.81 11.55
C GLY A 218 11.30 2.28 11.56
N LYS A 219 11.75 2.80 10.41
CA LYS A 219 12.13 4.20 10.20
C LYS A 219 11.21 4.93 9.21
N VAL A 220 9.98 4.45 9.00
CA VAL A 220 9.02 5.03 8.04
C VAL A 220 8.89 6.53 8.25
N LYS A 221 8.69 6.97 9.49
CA LYS A 221 8.58 8.39 9.85
C LYS A 221 9.77 9.21 9.37
N GLN A 222 10.98 8.72 9.62
CA GLN A 222 12.21 9.39 9.18
C GLN A 222 12.31 9.46 7.66
N TYR A 223 12.00 8.38 6.95
CA TYR A 223 12.08 8.33 5.50
C TYR A 223 11.01 9.20 4.83
N CYS A 224 9.77 9.24 5.35
CA CYS A 224 8.73 10.15 4.89
C CYS A 224 9.16 11.63 5.01
N HIS A 225 9.70 12.04 6.16
CA HIS A 225 10.20 13.40 6.33
C HIS A 225 11.37 13.73 5.38
N ASN A 226 12.29 12.78 5.17
CA ASN A 226 13.38 12.95 4.22
C ASN A 226 12.87 13.05 2.78
N TRP A 227 11.84 12.29 2.45
CA TRP A 227 11.19 12.33 1.14
C TRP A 227 10.55 13.70 0.89
N HIS A 228 9.70 14.15 1.81
CA HIS A 228 9.13 15.50 1.81
C HIS A 228 10.22 16.58 1.64
N LYS A 229 11.25 16.55 2.48
CA LYS A 229 12.34 17.55 2.46
C LYS A 229 13.10 17.57 1.12
N LYS A 230 13.33 16.41 0.51
CA LYS A 230 14.12 16.30 -0.74
C LYS A 230 13.31 16.68 -1.98
N THR A 231 12.00 16.39 -2.00
CA THR A 231 11.14 16.54 -3.19
C THR A 231 10.17 17.72 -3.13
N GLY A 232 9.88 18.22 -1.93
CA GLY A 232 8.83 19.21 -1.71
C GLY A 232 7.41 18.65 -1.73
N TYR A 233 7.21 17.35 -1.85
CA TYR A 233 5.87 16.75 -1.79
C TYR A 233 5.17 17.09 -0.48
N PRO A 234 3.90 17.54 -0.48
CA PRO A 234 3.16 17.76 0.74
C PRO A 234 3.18 16.54 1.66
N LEU A 235 3.37 16.77 2.97
CA LEU A 235 3.35 15.74 4.00
C LEU A 235 2.40 16.16 5.11
N HIS A 236 1.29 15.43 5.28
CA HIS A 236 0.30 15.70 6.29
C HIS A 236 0.33 14.63 7.39
N ILE A 237 0.28 15.07 8.64
CA ILE A 237 0.31 14.18 9.81
C ILE A 237 -1.12 13.81 10.20
N ILE A 238 -1.40 12.51 10.21
CA ILE A 238 -2.68 11.96 10.63
C ILE A 238 -2.66 11.78 12.14
N LYS A 239 -3.53 12.55 12.82
CA LYS A 239 -3.61 12.57 14.28
C LYS A 239 -4.18 11.27 14.85
N ASN A 240 -3.73 10.88 16.05
CA ASN A 240 -4.22 9.67 16.74
C ASN A 240 -4.13 8.41 15.87
N ALA A 241 -3.09 8.27 15.06
CA ALA A 241 -2.90 7.17 14.12
C ALA A 241 -1.48 6.63 14.16
N ALA A 242 -1.34 5.32 14.00
CA ALA A 242 -0.06 4.63 13.81
C ALA A 242 0.16 4.34 12.31
N HIS A 243 0.76 3.20 11.97
CA HIS A 243 1.12 2.82 10.59
C HIS A 243 -0.09 2.49 9.68
N ASN A 244 -1.22 2.06 10.25
CA ASN A 244 -2.47 1.89 9.51
C ASN A 244 -3.35 3.14 9.68
N SER A 245 -2.80 4.31 9.38
CA SER A 245 -3.44 5.61 9.65
C SER A 245 -4.78 5.77 8.93
N ASN A 246 -4.96 5.13 7.80
CA ASN A 246 -6.20 5.10 7.03
C ASN A 246 -7.33 4.31 7.73
N LEU A 247 -7.05 3.48 8.72
CA LEU A 247 -8.06 2.87 9.59
C LEU A 247 -8.13 3.54 10.97
N ASP A 248 -6.99 3.95 11.52
CA ASP A 248 -6.93 4.57 12.83
C ASP A 248 -7.68 5.90 12.89
N ASN A 249 -7.52 6.75 11.88
CA ASN A 249 -8.22 8.02 11.73
C ASN A 249 -8.70 8.19 10.28
N TYR A 250 -9.64 7.31 9.89
CA TYR A 250 -10.16 7.28 8.53
C TYR A 250 -10.87 8.57 8.12
N GLU A 251 -11.47 9.30 9.06
CA GLU A 251 -12.16 10.56 8.80
C GLU A 251 -11.17 11.62 8.30
N GLN A 252 -10.05 11.80 8.99
CA GLN A 252 -9.01 12.72 8.55
C GLN A 252 -8.40 12.26 7.21
N VAL A 253 -8.11 10.97 7.04
CA VAL A 253 -7.55 10.45 5.78
C VAL A 253 -8.51 10.63 4.62
N ASN A 254 -9.82 10.41 4.80
CA ASN A 254 -10.82 10.66 3.77
C ASN A 254 -10.84 12.14 3.36
N LEU A 255 -10.80 13.05 4.33
CA LEU A 255 -10.75 14.50 4.06
C LEU A 255 -9.49 14.92 3.29
N GLU A 256 -8.33 14.34 3.63
CA GLU A 256 -7.08 14.58 2.89
C GLU A 256 -7.14 14.07 1.45
N ILE A 257 -7.76 12.90 1.23
CA ILE A 257 -8.00 12.35 -0.12
C ILE A 257 -8.94 13.25 -0.91
N GLU A 258 -10.07 13.68 -0.32
CA GLU A 258 -11.01 14.61 -0.96
C GLU A 258 -10.37 15.93 -1.36
N THR A 259 -9.56 16.49 -0.46
CA THR A 259 -8.84 17.74 -0.71
C THR A 259 -7.87 17.58 -1.86
N PHE A 260 -7.08 16.51 -1.86
CA PHE A 260 -6.16 16.20 -2.95
C PHE A 260 -6.88 16.01 -4.29
N ILE A 261 -8.01 15.29 -4.31
CA ILE A 261 -8.83 15.09 -5.49
C ILE A 261 -9.31 16.44 -6.05
N ARG A 262 -9.82 17.32 -5.20
CA ARG A 262 -10.27 18.65 -5.60
C ARG A 262 -9.15 19.48 -6.20
N ASP A 263 -8.00 19.51 -5.53
CA ASP A 263 -6.84 20.32 -5.96
C ASP A 263 -6.28 19.89 -7.33
N ILE A 264 -6.34 18.58 -7.64
CA ILE A 264 -5.89 18.09 -8.95
C ILE A 264 -6.97 18.19 -10.04
N SER A 265 -8.27 18.21 -9.67
CA SER A 265 -9.36 18.36 -10.65
C SER A 265 -9.34 19.72 -11.37
N ASP A 266 -8.72 20.73 -10.76
CA ASP A 266 -8.51 22.04 -11.38
C ASP A 266 -7.36 22.03 -12.42
N ILE A 267 -6.60 20.93 -12.50
CA ILE A 267 -5.44 20.76 -13.40
C ILE A 267 -5.79 19.89 -14.61
N TYR A 268 -6.75 18.97 -14.48
CA TYR A 268 -7.18 17.99 -15.48
C TYR A 268 -8.65 18.14 -15.86
#